data_12086943894120c217cb7c8561dc7f0c
#
_entry.id   12086943894120c217cb7c8561dc7f0c
#
_cell.length_a   1.000
_cell.length_b   1.000
_cell.length_c   1.000
_cell.angle_alpha   90.00
_cell.angle_beta   90.00
_cell.angle_gamma   90.00
#
_symmetry.space_group_name_H-M   'P 1'
#
loop_
_entity.id
_entity.type
_entity.pdbx_description
1 polymer ?
#
loop_
_entity_poly.entity_id
_entity_poly.type
_entity_poly.pdbx_seq_one_letter_code
_entity_poly.pdbx_strand_id
1 'polypeptide(L)'
;MALRGKYEQSHVAVKVIQWLGCMFVLSIPAMGSIFLFEQPLTLGALKWVQFIQTASLFLLPPLCMAYLWSDQPLKWLMVKNDRSKVKCEVVWAVVLMLVALPAINLLGYLNQQMTLPAFLEPLEQWMKAAEENAAVLTEQFLNVTTFSGLIINVLLMALLPAVAEELTFRGVLQRLFSPKRHASNDLVNQSTPHVAIWCSAIFFSALHMQFYGFVPRMLMGALFGYMLVWTGSLWVPILMHFTNNAMAVLLYFVALRQGWDMEKVDAIGTNDTLWLGVVSMILTIVGIYAFRRSTTMSNASSRMSNGN
;
A
#
# COMPACT_ATOMS: atom_id res chain seq x y z
N MET A 1 -1.00 -10.08 -34.41
CA MET A 1 -0.75 -11.07 -33.34
C MET A 1 -1.14 -10.48 -31.97
N ALA A 2 -1.95 -11.19 -31.22
CA ALA A 2 -2.32 -10.72 -29.88
C ALA A 2 -1.08 -10.70 -28.98
N LEU A 3 -0.83 -9.56 -28.29
CA LEU A 3 0.28 -9.41 -27.34
C LEU A 3 -0.01 -10.06 -25.99
N ARG A 4 -1.26 -10.43 -25.76
CA ARG A 4 -1.75 -11.01 -24.51
C ARG A 4 -1.08 -12.35 -24.24
N GLY A 5 -0.50 -12.52 -23.05
CA GLY A 5 0.20 -13.74 -22.64
C GLY A 5 1.49 -14.05 -23.38
N LYS A 6 1.90 -13.21 -24.36
CA LYS A 6 3.06 -13.48 -25.22
C LYS A 6 4.36 -13.77 -24.47
N TYR A 7 4.52 -13.18 -23.30
CA TYR A 7 5.72 -13.28 -22.46
C TYR A 7 5.49 -14.10 -21.19
N GLU A 8 4.47 -14.95 -21.16
CA GLU A 8 4.13 -15.76 -19.97
C GLU A 8 5.30 -16.65 -19.54
N GLN A 9 5.97 -17.30 -20.48
CA GLN A 9 7.10 -18.21 -20.23
C GLN A 9 8.46 -17.50 -20.12
N SER A 10 8.51 -16.16 -20.17
CA SER A 10 9.77 -15.43 -20.09
C SER A 10 10.43 -15.59 -18.72
N HIS A 11 11.76 -15.65 -18.72
CA HIS A 11 12.57 -15.66 -17.50
C HIS A 11 12.30 -14.42 -16.65
N VAL A 12 12.42 -14.56 -15.32
CA VAL A 12 12.14 -13.45 -14.36
C VAL A 12 12.95 -12.20 -14.67
N ALA A 13 14.22 -12.34 -15.04
CA ALA A 13 15.06 -11.19 -15.39
C ALA A 13 14.49 -10.40 -16.57
N VAL A 14 13.96 -11.09 -17.59
CA VAL A 14 13.29 -10.44 -18.74
C VAL A 14 12.04 -9.71 -18.29
N LYS A 15 11.23 -10.30 -17.41
CA LYS A 15 10.04 -9.66 -16.83
C LYS A 15 10.41 -8.42 -16.02
N VAL A 16 11.47 -8.47 -15.24
CA VAL A 16 11.99 -7.30 -14.50
C VAL A 16 12.39 -6.19 -15.49
N ILE A 17 13.16 -6.50 -16.53
CA ILE A 17 13.56 -5.51 -17.55
C ILE A 17 12.33 -4.90 -18.24
N GLN A 18 11.36 -5.73 -18.63
CA GLN A 18 10.11 -5.25 -19.24
C GLN A 18 9.33 -4.31 -18.30
N TRP A 19 9.23 -4.67 -17.01
CA TRP A 19 8.53 -3.85 -16.02
C TRP A 19 9.25 -2.52 -15.78
N LEU A 20 10.58 -2.54 -15.57
CA LEU A 20 11.38 -1.32 -15.43
C LEU A 20 11.33 -0.45 -16.68
N GLY A 21 11.40 -1.04 -17.87
CA GLY A 21 11.25 -0.33 -19.13
C GLY A 21 9.88 0.33 -19.28
N CYS A 22 8.81 -0.37 -18.90
CA CYS A 22 7.46 0.18 -18.90
C CYS A 22 7.34 1.35 -17.90
N MET A 23 7.87 1.22 -16.69
CA MET A 23 7.89 2.30 -15.70
C MET A 23 8.70 3.50 -16.21
N PHE A 24 9.86 3.27 -16.84
CA PHE A 24 10.67 4.34 -17.42
C PHE A 24 9.90 5.10 -18.50
N VAL A 25 9.27 4.41 -19.45
CA VAL A 25 8.47 5.06 -20.51
C VAL A 25 7.30 5.86 -19.91
N LEU A 26 6.60 5.29 -18.93
CA LEU A 26 5.46 5.94 -18.29
C LEU A 26 5.87 7.03 -17.25
N SER A 27 7.15 7.08 -16.85
CA SER A 27 7.66 8.21 -16.06
C SER A 27 7.72 9.51 -16.86
N ILE A 28 7.83 9.44 -18.19
CA ILE A 28 7.87 10.63 -19.08
C ILE A 28 6.58 11.46 -18.92
N PRO A 29 5.36 10.91 -19.13
CA PRO A 29 4.14 11.68 -18.91
C PRO A 29 3.93 12.03 -17.42
N ALA A 30 4.38 11.19 -16.49
CA ALA A 30 4.30 11.48 -15.06
C ALA A 30 5.11 12.72 -14.69
N MET A 31 6.36 12.82 -15.14
CA MET A 31 7.21 13.99 -14.90
C MET A 31 6.76 15.19 -15.73
N GLY A 32 6.34 14.98 -16.98
CA GLY A 32 5.84 16.02 -17.87
C GLY A 32 4.53 16.66 -17.40
N SER A 33 3.77 15.99 -16.55
CA SER A 33 2.47 16.48 -16.09
C SER A 33 2.52 17.83 -15.36
N ILE A 34 3.65 18.16 -14.72
CA ILE A 34 3.84 19.44 -14.05
C ILE A 34 3.85 20.63 -15.02
N PHE A 35 4.27 20.41 -16.27
CA PHE A 35 4.33 21.44 -17.31
C PHE A 35 2.99 21.64 -18.03
N LEU A 36 1.96 20.85 -17.72
CA LEU A 36 0.61 21.03 -18.26
C LEU A 36 -0.14 22.22 -17.64
N PHE A 37 0.39 22.78 -16.55
CA PHE A 37 -0.26 23.82 -15.78
C PHE A 37 0.66 25.04 -15.61
N GLU A 38 0.04 26.23 -15.49
CA GLU A 38 0.75 27.46 -15.18
C GLU A 38 1.38 27.44 -13.79
N GLN A 39 2.54 28.07 -13.65
CA GLN A 39 3.26 28.18 -12.39
C GLN A 39 2.98 29.53 -11.71
N PRO A 40 2.85 29.58 -10.36
CA PRO A 40 2.87 28.44 -9.41
C PRO A 40 1.62 27.57 -9.52
N LEU A 41 1.78 26.26 -9.24
CA LEU A 41 0.68 25.32 -9.35
C LEU A 41 -0.44 25.61 -8.35
N THR A 42 -1.67 25.69 -8.84
CA THR A 42 -2.86 25.70 -7.98
C THR A 42 -3.08 24.35 -7.31
N LEU A 43 -3.82 24.31 -6.19
CA LEU A 43 -4.17 23.05 -5.52
C LEU A 43 -4.89 22.06 -6.47
N GLY A 44 -5.75 22.57 -7.36
CA GLY A 44 -6.40 21.73 -8.38
C GLY A 44 -5.39 21.12 -9.36
N ALA A 45 -4.43 21.90 -9.83
CA ALA A 45 -3.35 21.44 -10.70
C ALA A 45 -2.48 20.39 -10.01
N LEU A 46 -2.10 20.60 -8.74
CA LEU A 46 -1.35 19.63 -7.95
C LEU A 46 -2.09 18.28 -7.81
N LYS A 47 -3.40 18.29 -7.60
CA LYS A 47 -4.22 17.07 -7.56
C LYS A 47 -4.26 16.34 -8.90
N TRP A 48 -4.32 17.07 -10.02
CA TRP A 48 -4.22 16.47 -11.35
C TRP A 48 -2.83 15.88 -11.62
N VAL A 49 -1.76 16.57 -11.24
CA VAL A 49 -0.38 16.08 -11.35
C VAL A 49 -0.24 14.77 -10.53
N GLN A 50 -0.71 14.75 -9.28
CA GLN A 50 -0.69 13.54 -8.46
C GLN A 50 -1.47 12.38 -9.10
N PHE A 51 -2.66 12.65 -9.64
CA PHE A 51 -3.44 11.64 -10.35
C PHE A 51 -2.66 11.03 -11.53
N ILE A 52 -2.09 11.90 -12.39
CA ILE A 52 -1.33 11.46 -13.56
C ILE A 52 -0.09 10.66 -13.13
N GLN A 53 0.65 11.13 -12.12
CA GLN A 53 1.83 10.46 -11.59
C GLN A 53 1.48 9.09 -11.02
N THR A 54 0.47 8.99 -10.17
CA THR A 54 0.04 7.73 -9.57
C THR A 54 -0.46 6.75 -10.63
N ALA A 55 -1.27 7.22 -11.59
CA ALA A 55 -1.76 6.39 -12.67
C ALA A 55 -0.62 5.89 -13.58
N SER A 56 0.31 6.77 -13.96
CA SER A 56 1.41 6.43 -14.86
C SER A 56 2.45 5.50 -14.21
N LEU A 57 2.79 5.71 -12.93
CA LEU A 57 3.88 4.99 -12.30
C LEU A 57 3.40 3.71 -11.56
N PHE A 58 2.18 3.70 -11.00
CA PHE A 58 1.76 2.61 -10.13
C PHE A 58 0.50 1.87 -10.62
N LEU A 59 -0.36 2.47 -11.47
CA LEU A 59 -1.56 1.80 -11.96
C LEU A 59 -1.34 1.14 -13.34
N LEU A 60 -0.85 1.88 -14.32
CA LEU A 60 -0.71 1.39 -15.69
C LEU A 60 0.37 0.31 -15.84
N PRO A 61 1.60 0.41 -15.27
CA PRO A 61 2.63 -0.61 -15.45
C PRO A 61 2.19 -2.01 -15.02
N PRO A 62 1.61 -2.25 -13.82
CA PRO A 62 1.18 -3.59 -13.45
C PRO A 62 0.06 -4.15 -14.34
N LEU A 63 -0.84 -3.31 -14.85
CA LEU A 63 -1.90 -3.73 -15.78
C LEU A 63 -1.30 -4.12 -17.14
N CYS A 64 -0.37 -3.32 -17.66
CA CYS A 64 0.36 -3.65 -18.91
C CYS A 64 1.13 -4.96 -18.78
N MET A 65 1.87 -5.12 -17.67
CA MET A 65 2.65 -6.34 -17.44
C MET A 65 1.76 -7.56 -17.27
N ALA A 66 0.68 -7.47 -16.51
CA ALA A 66 -0.26 -8.57 -16.37
C ALA A 66 -0.86 -9.00 -17.73
N TYR A 67 -1.17 -8.04 -18.60
CA TYR A 67 -1.63 -8.31 -19.95
C TYR A 67 -0.59 -9.01 -20.82
N LEU A 68 0.68 -8.61 -20.73
CA LEU A 68 1.78 -9.21 -21.49
C LEU A 68 2.19 -10.58 -20.97
N TRP A 69 2.05 -10.82 -19.65
CA TRP A 69 2.58 -12.02 -18.98
C TRP A 69 1.52 -13.09 -18.70
N SER A 70 0.25 -12.85 -19.02
CA SER A 70 -0.80 -13.85 -18.77
C SER A 70 -1.98 -13.73 -19.74
N ASP A 71 -2.52 -14.89 -20.12
CA ASP A 71 -3.80 -14.98 -20.81
C ASP A 71 -5.00 -14.64 -19.94
N GLN A 72 -4.81 -14.60 -18.59
CA GLN A 72 -5.82 -14.22 -17.61
C GLN A 72 -5.30 -13.12 -16.68
N PRO A 73 -5.14 -11.85 -17.16
CA PRO A 73 -4.48 -10.77 -16.44
C PRO A 73 -5.05 -10.51 -15.01
N LEU A 74 -6.37 -10.43 -14.89
CA LEU A 74 -7.04 -10.17 -13.60
C LEU A 74 -6.88 -11.34 -12.61
N LYS A 75 -6.83 -12.56 -13.10
CA LYS A 75 -6.56 -13.73 -12.26
C LYS A 75 -5.07 -13.79 -11.88
N TRP A 76 -4.20 -13.43 -12.82
CA TRP A 76 -2.76 -13.32 -12.56
C TRP A 76 -2.48 -12.28 -11.46
N LEU A 77 -3.13 -11.12 -11.48
CA LEU A 77 -3.04 -10.09 -10.43
C LEU A 77 -3.81 -10.44 -9.15
N MET A 78 -4.49 -11.59 -9.08
CA MET A 78 -5.32 -12.00 -7.95
C MET A 78 -6.48 -11.03 -7.62
N VAL A 79 -6.89 -10.21 -8.58
CA VAL A 79 -8.08 -9.35 -8.52
C VAL A 79 -9.35 -10.18 -8.71
N LYS A 80 -9.33 -11.13 -9.66
CA LYS A 80 -10.41 -12.10 -9.85
C LYS A 80 -10.10 -13.37 -9.06
N ASN A 81 -10.89 -13.62 -8.01
CA ASN A 81 -10.77 -14.80 -7.16
C ASN A 81 -12.14 -15.46 -7.01
N ASP A 82 -12.20 -16.76 -7.28
CA ASP A 82 -13.44 -17.56 -7.24
C ASP A 82 -13.76 -18.09 -5.83
N ARG A 83 -13.03 -17.64 -4.79
CA ARG A 83 -13.20 -18.10 -3.39
C ARG A 83 -14.40 -17.44 -2.73
N SER A 84 -15.35 -18.22 -2.23
CA SER A 84 -16.58 -17.75 -1.58
C SER A 84 -16.36 -16.98 -0.26
N LYS A 85 -15.22 -17.19 0.41
CA LYS A 85 -14.91 -16.64 1.75
C LYS A 85 -14.22 -15.27 1.73
N VAL A 86 -13.86 -14.74 0.58
CA VAL A 86 -13.16 -13.44 0.46
C VAL A 86 -13.90 -12.30 1.16
N LYS A 87 -15.24 -12.33 1.16
CA LYS A 87 -16.04 -11.29 1.84
C LYS A 87 -15.80 -11.23 3.34
N CYS A 88 -15.75 -12.39 4.02
CA CYS A 88 -15.47 -12.43 5.47
C CYS A 88 -14.01 -12.04 5.76
N GLU A 89 -13.07 -12.46 4.92
CA GLU A 89 -11.66 -12.12 5.04
C GLU A 89 -11.44 -10.60 4.90
N VAL A 90 -12.17 -9.95 4.00
CA VAL A 90 -12.17 -8.48 3.81
C VAL A 90 -12.68 -7.75 5.06
N VAL A 91 -13.84 -8.16 5.60
CA VAL A 91 -14.39 -7.53 6.81
C VAL A 91 -13.42 -7.64 7.98
N TRP A 92 -12.85 -8.83 8.19
CA TRP A 92 -11.83 -9.04 9.21
C TRP A 92 -10.61 -8.13 9.01
N ALA A 93 -10.12 -8.03 7.79
CA ALA A 93 -8.95 -7.23 7.43
C ALA A 93 -9.20 -5.73 7.66
N VAL A 94 -10.38 -5.22 7.31
CA VAL A 94 -10.78 -3.83 7.58
C VAL A 94 -10.85 -3.56 9.08
N VAL A 95 -11.51 -4.43 9.86
CA VAL A 95 -11.59 -4.28 11.32
C VAL A 95 -10.20 -4.33 11.94
N LEU A 96 -9.34 -5.27 11.51
CA LEU A 96 -7.96 -5.35 11.98
C LEU A 96 -7.19 -4.05 11.70
N MET A 97 -7.38 -3.46 10.52
CA MET A 97 -6.72 -2.20 10.17
C MET A 97 -7.19 -1.04 11.06
N LEU A 98 -8.48 -0.93 11.33
CA LEU A 98 -9.01 0.09 12.25
C LEU A 98 -8.46 -0.07 13.66
N VAL A 99 -8.37 -1.30 14.16
CA VAL A 99 -7.75 -1.60 15.45
C VAL A 99 -6.26 -1.24 15.49
N ALA A 100 -5.56 -1.37 14.36
CA ALA A 100 -4.12 -1.12 14.26
C ALA A 100 -3.74 0.37 14.23
N LEU A 101 -4.67 1.31 13.97
CA LEU A 101 -4.35 2.73 13.81
C LEU A 101 -3.57 3.34 14.98
N PRO A 102 -3.97 3.18 16.26
CA PRO A 102 -3.18 3.72 17.37
C PRO A 102 -1.80 3.07 17.51
N ALA A 103 -1.66 1.79 17.15
CA ALA A 103 -0.36 1.11 17.13
C ALA A 103 0.55 1.64 16.02
N ILE A 104 0.00 1.98 14.85
CA ILE A 104 0.73 2.59 13.74
C ILE A 104 1.24 3.97 14.15
N ASN A 105 0.40 4.78 14.80
CA ASN A 105 0.82 6.09 15.33
C ASN A 105 1.94 5.93 16.37
N LEU A 106 1.83 4.95 17.28
CA LEU A 106 2.88 4.64 18.25
C LEU A 106 4.21 4.28 17.58
N LEU A 107 4.17 3.42 16.56
CA LEU A 107 5.36 3.05 15.79
C LEU A 107 5.93 4.25 15.02
N GLY A 108 5.08 5.13 14.49
CA GLY A 108 5.48 6.39 13.85
C GLY A 108 6.19 7.30 14.84
N TYR A 109 5.60 7.51 16.01
CA TYR A 109 6.20 8.30 17.08
C TYR A 109 7.57 7.78 17.51
N LEU A 110 7.71 6.45 17.67
CA LEU A 110 9.01 5.84 18.00
C LEU A 110 10.02 5.99 16.86
N ASN A 111 9.60 5.88 15.60
CA ASN A 111 10.47 6.07 14.44
C ASN A 111 10.93 7.54 14.31
N GLN A 112 10.11 8.51 14.71
CA GLN A 112 10.47 9.93 14.72
C GLN A 112 11.55 10.28 15.73
N GLN A 113 11.76 9.45 16.76
CA GLN A 113 12.85 9.61 17.71
C GLN A 113 14.21 9.18 17.16
N MET A 114 14.25 8.65 15.95
CA MET A 114 15.48 8.20 15.29
C MET A 114 16.39 9.39 15.02
N THR A 115 17.65 9.27 15.45
CA THR A 115 18.72 10.21 15.12
C THR A 115 19.87 9.45 14.47
N LEU A 116 20.53 10.05 13.49
CA LEU A 116 21.70 9.47 12.86
C LEU A 116 22.99 9.87 13.60
N PRO A 117 24.06 9.04 13.50
CA PRO A 117 25.37 9.44 14.00
C PRO A 117 25.85 10.76 13.37
N ALA A 118 26.63 11.56 14.11
CA ALA A 118 27.06 12.90 13.70
C ALA A 118 27.75 12.95 12.30
N PHE A 119 28.43 11.88 11.89
CA PHE A 119 29.06 11.84 10.56
C PHE A 119 28.04 11.72 9.40
N LEU A 120 26.77 11.40 9.68
CA LEU A 120 25.66 11.35 8.73
C LEU A 120 24.73 12.57 8.84
N GLU A 121 25.13 13.61 9.57
CA GLU A 121 24.31 14.82 9.74
C GLU A 121 23.78 15.42 8.41
N PRO A 122 24.56 15.53 7.32
CA PRO A 122 24.03 16.05 6.05
C PRO A 122 22.92 15.16 5.46
N LEU A 123 23.00 13.83 5.65
CA LEU A 123 21.96 12.89 5.26
C LEU A 123 20.71 13.07 6.11
N GLU A 124 20.86 13.23 7.42
CA GLU A 124 19.74 13.47 8.34
C GLU A 124 19.00 14.78 8.01
N GLN A 125 19.74 15.85 7.72
CA GLN A 125 19.14 17.12 7.29
C GLN A 125 18.34 16.99 6.00
N TRP A 126 18.88 16.26 5.00
CA TRP A 126 18.15 15.96 3.77
C TRP A 126 16.90 15.11 4.02
N MET A 127 16.95 14.10 4.90
CA MET A 127 15.80 13.28 5.29
C MET A 127 14.72 14.14 5.95
N LYS A 128 15.08 15.04 6.86
CA LYS A 128 14.15 15.98 7.52
C LYS A 128 13.50 16.93 6.51
N ALA A 129 14.27 17.49 5.61
CA ALA A 129 13.73 18.37 4.56
C ALA A 129 12.77 17.63 3.62
N ALA A 130 13.06 16.38 3.26
CA ALA A 130 12.16 15.55 2.45
C ALA A 130 10.83 15.26 3.17
N GLU A 131 10.89 14.94 4.47
CA GLU A 131 9.72 14.71 5.33
C GLU A 131 8.85 15.96 5.45
N GLU A 132 9.48 17.12 5.73
CA GLU A 132 8.78 18.41 5.86
C GLU A 132 8.07 18.82 4.56
N ASN A 133 8.74 18.69 3.41
CA ASN A 133 8.13 18.96 2.11
C ASN A 133 6.93 18.06 1.83
N ALA A 134 7.01 16.78 2.18
CA ALA A 134 5.90 15.84 2.03
C ALA A 134 4.74 16.18 2.98
N ALA A 135 5.03 16.58 4.23
CA ALA A 135 4.03 16.99 5.21
C ALA A 135 3.28 18.24 4.75
N VAL A 136 3.99 19.28 4.30
CA VAL A 136 3.40 20.53 3.79
C VAL A 136 2.47 20.25 2.60
N LEU A 137 2.90 19.42 1.65
CA LEU A 137 2.06 19.06 0.50
C LEU A 137 0.82 18.28 0.91
N THR A 138 0.98 17.34 1.84
CA THR A 138 -0.13 16.54 2.37
C THR A 138 -1.15 17.42 3.09
N GLU A 139 -0.70 18.35 3.92
CA GLU A 139 -1.56 19.30 4.62
C GLU A 139 -2.34 20.18 3.64
N GLN A 140 -1.68 20.71 2.59
CA GLN A 140 -2.36 21.48 1.54
C GLN A 140 -3.48 20.69 0.87
N PHE A 141 -3.29 19.40 0.63
CA PHE A 141 -4.33 18.55 0.02
C PHE A 141 -5.49 18.27 0.99
N LEU A 142 -5.16 18.03 2.25
CA LEU A 142 -6.13 17.70 3.29
C LEU A 142 -6.94 18.92 3.75
N ASN A 143 -6.42 20.12 3.57
CA ASN A 143 -7.08 21.37 4.01
C ASN A 143 -8.30 21.70 3.14
N VAL A 144 -9.36 20.89 3.27
CA VAL A 144 -10.65 21.06 2.60
C VAL A 144 -11.79 20.93 3.60
N THR A 145 -12.78 21.83 3.50
CA THR A 145 -13.94 21.88 4.41
C THR A 145 -15.26 21.48 3.75
N THR A 146 -15.25 21.30 2.40
CA THR A 146 -16.42 20.92 1.62
C THR A 146 -16.52 19.40 1.44
N PHE A 147 -17.73 18.87 1.36
CA PHE A 147 -17.95 17.44 1.08
C PHE A 147 -17.41 17.01 -0.30
N SER A 148 -17.48 17.88 -1.32
CA SER A 148 -16.87 17.60 -2.62
C SER A 148 -15.34 17.50 -2.51
N GLY A 149 -14.71 18.37 -1.75
CA GLY A 149 -13.28 18.29 -1.44
C GLY A 149 -12.90 17.00 -0.71
N LEU A 150 -13.72 16.59 0.28
CA LEU A 150 -13.55 15.30 0.96
C LEU A 150 -13.62 14.12 -0.01
N ILE A 151 -14.64 14.07 -0.86
CA ILE A 151 -14.81 12.98 -1.85
C ILE A 151 -13.58 12.92 -2.78
N ILE A 152 -13.13 14.06 -3.29
CA ILE A 152 -11.96 14.15 -4.15
C ILE A 152 -10.71 13.64 -3.40
N ASN A 153 -10.52 14.03 -2.14
CA ASN A 153 -9.37 13.56 -1.35
C ASN A 153 -9.46 12.05 -1.06
N VAL A 154 -10.62 11.52 -0.72
CA VAL A 154 -10.79 10.06 -0.54
C VAL A 154 -10.46 9.31 -1.82
N LEU A 155 -10.86 9.82 -2.99
CA LEU A 155 -10.55 9.19 -4.27
C LEU A 155 -9.06 9.28 -4.61
N LEU A 156 -8.42 10.44 -4.42
CA LEU A 156 -7.04 10.70 -4.86
C LEU A 156 -5.98 10.28 -3.85
N MET A 157 -6.27 10.41 -2.54
CA MET A 157 -5.28 10.15 -1.49
C MET A 157 -5.50 8.80 -0.80
N ALA A 158 -6.70 8.20 -0.92
CA ALA A 158 -6.96 6.90 -0.31
C ALA A 158 -7.21 5.80 -1.34
N LEU A 159 -8.20 5.94 -2.21
CA LEU A 159 -8.60 4.86 -3.11
C LEU A 159 -7.58 4.62 -4.22
N LEU A 160 -7.19 5.68 -4.93
CA LEU A 160 -6.27 5.56 -6.06
C LEU A 160 -4.90 4.99 -5.65
N PRO A 161 -4.22 5.51 -4.60
CA PRO A 161 -2.97 4.92 -4.13
C PRO A 161 -3.14 3.48 -3.67
N ALA A 162 -4.18 3.17 -2.88
CA ALA A 162 -4.41 1.81 -2.39
C ALA A 162 -4.54 0.79 -3.53
N VAL A 163 -5.25 1.13 -4.61
CA VAL A 163 -5.36 0.24 -5.77
C VAL A 163 -4.05 0.17 -6.55
N ALA A 164 -3.47 1.32 -6.90
CA ALA A 164 -2.30 1.42 -7.77
C ALA A 164 -1.04 0.81 -7.12
N GLU A 165 -0.81 1.11 -5.86
CA GLU A 165 0.35 0.62 -5.13
C GLU A 165 0.24 -0.88 -4.81
N GLU A 166 -0.95 -1.37 -4.41
CA GLU A 166 -1.10 -2.81 -4.19
C GLU A 166 -0.96 -3.63 -5.47
N LEU A 167 -1.44 -3.12 -6.62
CA LEU A 167 -1.19 -3.74 -7.91
C LEU A 167 0.32 -3.82 -8.23
N THR A 168 1.04 -2.74 -7.97
CA THR A 168 2.49 -2.66 -8.21
C THR A 168 3.28 -3.53 -7.23
N PHE A 169 3.09 -3.35 -5.93
CA PHE A 169 3.94 -3.99 -4.91
C PHE A 169 3.54 -5.45 -4.65
N ARG A 170 2.24 -5.75 -4.52
CA ARG A 170 1.77 -7.12 -4.22
C ARG A 170 1.44 -7.89 -5.48
N GLY A 171 0.79 -7.22 -6.44
CA GLY A 171 0.44 -7.84 -7.72
C GLY A 171 1.66 -8.19 -8.59
N VAL A 172 2.68 -7.32 -8.64
CA VAL A 172 3.86 -7.50 -9.50
C VAL A 172 5.13 -7.76 -8.70
N LEU A 173 5.61 -6.79 -7.92
CA LEU A 173 6.96 -6.82 -7.32
C LEU A 173 7.17 -8.02 -6.39
N GLN A 174 6.24 -8.25 -5.46
CA GLN A 174 6.30 -9.39 -4.54
C GLN A 174 6.32 -10.72 -5.30
N ARG A 175 5.60 -10.82 -6.42
CA ARG A 175 5.60 -12.01 -7.27
C ARG A 175 6.92 -12.20 -8.02
N LEU A 176 7.52 -11.12 -8.52
CA LEU A 176 8.83 -11.17 -9.20
C LEU A 176 9.93 -11.67 -8.24
N PHE A 177 9.87 -11.31 -6.96
CA PHE A 177 10.77 -11.84 -5.94
C PHE A 177 10.44 -13.28 -5.51
N SER A 178 9.36 -13.87 -6.03
CA SER A 178 8.95 -15.25 -5.74
C SER A 178 8.95 -16.11 -7.01
N PRO A 179 10.11 -16.36 -7.65
CA PRO A 179 10.19 -16.91 -9.00
C PRO A 179 9.57 -18.31 -9.16
N LYS A 180 9.60 -19.16 -8.14
CA LYS A 180 9.00 -20.50 -8.16
C LYS A 180 7.46 -20.51 -8.28
N ARG A 181 6.83 -19.34 -8.18
CA ARG A 181 5.37 -19.17 -8.17
C ARG A 181 4.79 -18.63 -9.47
N HIS A 182 5.65 -18.36 -10.46
CA HIS A 182 5.20 -17.80 -11.75
C HIS A 182 4.38 -18.80 -12.56
N ALA A 183 4.59 -20.09 -12.37
CA ALA A 183 3.93 -21.16 -13.13
C ALA A 183 2.60 -21.63 -12.52
N SER A 184 2.31 -21.31 -11.27
CA SER A 184 1.03 -21.66 -10.63
C SER A 184 0.34 -20.42 -10.08
N ASN A 185 -0.94 -20.25 -10.39
CA ASN A 185 -1.79 -19.21 -9.81
C ASN A 185 -2.12 -19.47 -8.32
N ASP A 186 -1.53 -20.50 -7.73
CA ASP A 186 -1.89 -20.99 -6.40
C ASP A 186 -0.81 -20.62 -5.35
N LEU A 187 -0.77 -19.32 -4.98
CA LEU A 187 0.10 -18.84 -3.91
C LEU A 187 -0.25 -19.44 -2.54
N VAL A 188 -1.48 -19.89 -2.36
CA VAL A 188 -2.00 -20.39 -1.09
C VAL A 188 -1.43 -21.77 -0.76
N ASN A 189 -1.02 -22.54 -1.76
CA ASN A 189 -0.55 -23.92 -1.61
C ASN A 189 0.96 -24.09 -1.42
N GLN A 190 1.71 -23.00 -1.41
CA GLN A 190 3.18 -23.04 -1.30
C GLN A 190 3.67 -22.45 0.04
N SER A 191 4.93 -22.74 0.40
CA SER A 191 5.55 -22.12 1.58
C SER A 191 5.50 -20.59 1.50
N THR A 192 5.24 -19.91 2.61
CA THR A 192 5.15 -18.44 2.67
C THR A 192 6.44 -17.79 2.17
N PRO A 193 6.38 -16.88 1.18
CA PRO A 193 7.58 -16.26 0.58
C PRO A 193 8.08 -15.08 1.42
N HIS A 194 8.59 -15.33 2.61
CA HIS A 194 8.98 -14.28 3.56
C HIS A 194 9.92 -13.23 2.92
N VAL A 195 10.96 -13.68 2.21
CA VAL A 195 11.92 -12.76 1.55
C VAL A 195 11.23 -11.84 0.56
N ALA A 196 10.35 -12.39 -0.30
CA ALA A 196 9.63 -11.57 -1.28
C ALA A 196 8.70 -10.55 -0.62
N ILE A 197 8.04 -10.91 0.47
CA ILE A 197 7.17 -10.01 1.24
C ILE A 197 8.00 -8.87 1.82
N TRP A 198 9.08 -9.17 2.52
CA TRP A 198 9.90 -8.15 3.16
C TRP A 198 10.64 -7.27 2.17
N CYS A 199 11.20 -7.82 1.08
CA CYS A 199 11.77 -7.00 0.01
C CYS A 199 10.73 -6.05 -0.57
N SER A 200 9.55 -6.52 -0.92
CA SER A 200 8.47 -5.67 -1.42
C SER A 200 8.06 -4.58 -0.43
N ALA A 201 8.01 -4.89 0.88
CA ALA A 201 7.67 -3.95 1.93
C ALA A 201 8.73 -2.87 2.15
N ILE A 202 10.01 -3.24 2.06
CA ILE A 202 11.13 -2.28 2.13
C ILE A 202 11.08 -1.31 0.94
N PHE A 203 10.91 -1.83 -0.29
CA PHE A 203 10.77 -0.97 -1.47
C PHE A 203 9.52 -0.08 -1.40
N PHE A 204 8.40 -0.62 -0.94
CA PHE A 204 7.17 0.15 -0.71
C PHE A 204 7.41 1.34 0.21
N SER A 205 8.06 1.13 1.35
CA SER A 205 8.34 2.21 2.30
C SER A 205 9.40 3.18 1.78
N ALA A 206 10.47 2.68 1.13
CA ALA A 206 11.56 3.50 0.63
C ALA A 206 11.12 4.49 -0.45
N LEU A 207 10.21 4.09 -1.37
CA LEU A 207 9.74 4.94 -2.46
C LEU A 207 8.90 6.14 -1.99
N HIS A 208 8.43 6.15 -0.75
CA HIS A 208 7.76 7.33 -0.18
C HIS A 208 8.73 8.45 0.20
N MET A 209 10.03 8.17 0.31
CA MET A 209 11.07 9.14 0.70
C MET A 209 10.78 9.85 2.04
N GLN A 210 9.97 9.24 2.90
CA GLN A 210 9.58 9.70 4.23
C GLN A 210 10.19 8.77 5.27
N PHE A 211 11.35 9.14 5.79
CA PHE A 211 12.21 8.27 6.59
C PHE A 211 11.75 8.12 8.04
N TYR A 212 11.10 9.15 8.56
CA TYR A 212 10.54 9.15 9.93
C TYR A 212 9.21 8.41 10.03
N GLY A 213 8.63 7.99 8.90
CA GLY A 213 7.52 7.06 8.79
C GLY A 213 7.92 5.70 8.18
N PHE A 214 9.23 5.43 7.98
CA PHE A 214 9.71 4.26 7.24
C PHE A 214 9.33 2.94 7.91
N VAL A 215 9.58 2.78 9.20
CA VAL A 215 9.35 1.52 9.93
C VAL A 215 7.86 1.15 9.97
N PRO A 216 6.94 2.01 10.42
CA PRO A 216 5.52 1.66 10.43
C PRO A 216 4.99 1.35 9.04
N ARG A 217 5.41 2.08 8.00
CA ARG A 217 4.99 1.83 6.61
C ARG A 217 5.54 0.50 6.07
N MET A 218 6.78 0.17 6.38
CA MET A 218 7.38 -1.13 6.03
C MET A 218 6.63 -2.28 6.71
N LEU A 219 6.29 -2.16 8.00
CA LEU A 219 5.54 -3.18 8.74
C LEU A 219 4.11 -3.35 8.18
N MET A 220 3.42 -2.25 7.86
CA MET A 220 2.14 -2.31 7.14
C MET A 220 2.31 -2.99 5.77
N GLY A 221 3.35 -2.62 5.05
CA GLY A 221 3.70 -3.22 3.77
C GLY A 221 3.88 -4.74 3.86
N ALA A 222 4.59 -5.21 4.87
CA ALA A 222 4.76 -6.64 5.14
C ALA A 222 3.42 -7.31 5.51
N LEU A 223 2.61 -6.69 6.36
CA LEU A 223 1.28 -7.19 6.71
C LEU A 223 0.40 -7.37 5.46
N PHE A 224 0.35 -6.38 4.57
CA PHE A 224 -0.40 -6.46 3.31
C PHE A 224 0.10 -7.61 2.41
N GLY A 225 1.43 -7.80 2.36
CA GLY A 225 2.03 -8.92 1.65
C GLY A 225 1.64 -10.30 2.22
N TYR A 226 1.60 -10.42 3.55
CA TYR A 226 1.12 -11.64 4.23
C TYR A 226 -0.37 -11.87 3.98
N MET A 227 -1.19 -10.83 4.05
CA MET A 227 -2.63 -10.92 3.78
C MET A 227 -2.90 -11.43 2.36
N LEU A 228 -2.17 -10.93 1.35
CA LEU A 228 -2.27 -11.48 -0.01
C LEU A 228 -1.97 -12.98 -0.05
N VAL A 229 -0.89 -13.41 0.61
CA VAL A 229 -0.48 -14.82 0.60
C VAL A 229 -1.50 -15.73 1.30
N TRP A 230 -2.07 -15.28 2.41
CA TRP A 230 -3.02 -16.08 3.19
C TRP A 230 -4.40 -16.17 2.54
N THR A 231 -4.84 -15.09 1.89
CA THR A 231 -6.18 -15.00 1.29
C THR A 231 -6.19 -15.33 -0.20
N GLY A 232 -5.06 -15.15 -0.90
CA GLY A 232 -5.00 -15.27 -2.36
C GLY A 232 -5.83 -14.22 -3.10
N SER A 233 -6.17 -13.10 -2.45
CA SER A 233 -6.98 -12.03 -3.02
C SER A 233 -6.32 -10.68 -2.80
N LEU A 234 -6.10 -9.93 -3.89
CA LEU A 234 -5.53 -8.59 -3.83
C LEU A 234 -6.52 -7.56 -3.22
N TRP A 235 -7.81 -7.86 -3.20
CA TRP A 235 -8.80 -6.98 -2.58
C TRP A 235 -8.60 -6.81 -1.08
N VAL A 236 -8.06 -7.82 -0.39
CA VAL A 236 -7.82 -7.76 1.05
C VAL A 236 -6.77 -6.68 1.39
N PRO A 237 -5.54 -6.72 0.85
CA PRO A 237 -4.58 -5.65 1.11
C PRO A 237 -5.02 -4.30 0.52
N ILE A 238 -5.70 -4.23 -0.63
CA ILE A 238 -6.26 -2.98 -1.17
C ILE A 238 -7.21 -2.33 -0.17
N LEU A 239 -8.12 -3.08 0.42
CA LEU A 239 -9.10 -2.52 1.36
C LEU A 239 -8.47 -2.17 2.72
N MET A 240 -7.47 -2.90 3.18
CA MET A 240 -6.68 -2.49 4.35
C MET A 240 -5.95 -1.18 4.11
N HIS A 241 -5.27 -1.07 2.99
CA HIS A 241 -4.54 0.14 2.60
C HIS A 241 -5.50 1.34 2.44
N PHE A 242 -6.60 1.13 1.70
CA PHE A 242 -7.66 2.12 1.58
C PHE A 242 -8.21 2.56 2.95
N THR A 243 -8.47 1.63 3.87
CA THR A 243 -8.97 1.94 5.21
C THR A 243 -7.99 2.83 5.97
N ASN A 244 -6.70 2.50 5.94
CA ASN A 244 -5.67 3.33 6.57
C ASN A 244 -5.67 4.77 6.04
N ASN A 245 -5.58 4.92 4.72
CA ASN A 245 -5.51 6.24 4.09
C ASN A 245 -6.83 7.02 4.21
N ALA A 246 -7.98 6.34 4.07
CA ALA A 246 -9.28 6.97 4.20
C ALA A 246 -9.54 7.47 5.63
N MET A 247 -9.10 6.72 6.64
CA MET A 247 -9.21 7.16 8.03
C MET A 247 -8.40 8.43 8.30
N ALA A 248 -7.19 8.55 7.77
CA ALA A 248 -6.40 9.78 7.87
C ALA A 248 -7.15 10.97 7.23
N VAL A 249 -7.65 10.80 5.98
CA VAL A 249 -8.42 11.84 5.28
C VAL A 249 -9.69 12.23 6.03
N LEU A 250 -10.43 11.26 6.56
CA LEU A 250 -11.67 11.49 7.30
C LEU A 250 -11.42 12.17 8.64
N LEU A 251 -10.44 11.73 9.40
CA LEU A 251 -10.09 12.32 10.69
C LEU A 251 -9.64 13.77 10.52
N TYR A 252 -8.80 14.05 9.52
CA TYR A 252 -8.36 15.41 9.21
C TYR A 252 -9.54 16.31 8.84
N PHE A 253 -10.45 15.84 7.97
CA PHE A 253 -11.64 16.58 7.57
C PHE A 253 -12.57 16.90 8.76
N VAL A 254 -12.80 15.91 9.64
CA VAL A 254 -13.63 16.11 10.84
C VAL A 254 -12.96 17.08 11.80
N ALA A 255 -11.66 16.93 12.02
CA ALA A 255 -10.87 17.80 12.90
C ALA A 255 -10.93 19.27 12.45
N LEU A 256 -10.73 19.53 11.15
CA LEU A 256 -10.85 20.88 10.58
C LEU A 256 -12.25 21.48 10.81
N ARG A 257 -13.31 20.70 10.60
CA ARG A 257 -14.69 21.19 10.74
C ARG A 257 -15.10 21.42 12.17
N GLN A 258 -14.54 20.65 13.10
CA GLN A 258 -14.83 20.77 14.54
C GLN A 258 -13.87 21.71 15.28
N GLY A 259 -12.82 22.22 14.58
CA GLY A 259 -11.79 23.03 15.21
C GLY A 259 -10.93 22.23 16.20
N TRP A 260 -10.73 20.94 15.97
CA TRP A 260 -9.88 20.11 16.81
C TRP A 260 -8.41 20.45 16.57
N ASP A 261 -7.64 20.31 17.63
CA ASP A 261 -6.19 20.41 17.57
C ASP A 261 -5.62 19.17 16.85
N MET A 262 -5.00 19.40 15.71
CA MET A 262 -4.44 18.32 14.87
C MET A 262 -3.32 17.58 15.58
N GLU A 263 -2.50 18.26 16.38
CA GLU A 263 -1.44 17.60 17.17
C GLU A 263 -2.01 16.53 18.11
N LYS A 264 -3.20 16.79 18.68
CA LYS A 264 -3.88 15.81 19.52
C LYS A 264 -4.47 14.63 18.75
N VAL A 265 -4.92 14.87 17.52
CA VAL A 265 -5.42 13.81 16.64
C VAL A 265 -4.28 12.88 16.25
N ASP A 266 -3.14 13.44 15.86
CA ASP A 266 -1.95 12.67 15.48
C ASP A 266 -1.29 11.97 16.68
N ALA A 267 -1.49 12.51 17.88
CA ALA A 267 -0.98 11.93 19.14
C ALA A 267 -1.83 10.75 19.68
N ILE A 268 -2.92 10.35 18.99
CA ILE A 268 -3.73 9.20 19.44
C ILE A 268 -2.87 7.92 19.41
N GLY A 269 -2.69 7.31 20.57
CA GLY A 269 -1.84 6.14 20.78
C GLY A 269 -0.42 6.47 21.24
N THR A 270 -0.11 7.75 21.48
CA THR A 270 1.18 8.25 21.98
C THR A 270 0.96 9.16 23.21
N ASN A 271 2.01 9.65 23.80
CA ASN A 271 1.96 10.59 24.94
C ASN A 271 0.92 10.18 26.01
N ASP A 272 -0.06 11.02 26.30
CA ASP A 272 -1.13 10.78 27.30
C ASP A 272 -2.02 9.58 26.93
N THR A 273 -2.04 9.17 25.67
CA THR A 273 -2.82 8.04 25.15
C THR A 273 -1.96 6.82 24.81
N LEU A 274 -0.73 6.75 25.31
CA LEU A 274 0.24 5.66 25.05
C LEU A 274 -0.37 4.27 25.31
N TRP A 275 -1.19 4.16 26.36
CA TRP A 275 -1.89 2.91 26.68
C TRP A 275 -2.79 2.42 25.55
N LEU A 276 -3.43 3.32 24.77
CA LEU A 276 -4.21 2.96 23.57
C LEU A 276 -3.30 2.37 22.49
N GLY A 277 -2.11 2.95 22.27
CA GLY A 277 -1.12 2.43 21.32
C GLY A 277 -0.66 1.03 21.70
N VAL A 278 -0.36 0.80 22.98
CA VAL A 278 0.07 -0.53 23.48
C VAL A 278 -1.05 -1.55 23.39
N VAL A 279 -2.26 -1.21 23.84
CA VAL A 279 -3.43 -2.12 23.73
C VAL A 279 -3.74 -2.43 22.28
N SER A 280 -3.73 -1.43 21.40
CA SER A 280 -3.91 -1.60 19.95
C SER A 280 -2.85 -2.53 19.35
N MET A 281 -1.59 -2.40 19.76
CA MET A 281 -0.50 -3.29 19.32
C MET A 281 -0.78 -4.75 19.71
N ILE A 282 -1.16 -4.99 20.95
CA ILE A 282 -1.50 -6.34 21.45
C ILE A 282 -2.68 -6.90 20.65
N LEU A 283 -3.76 -6.12 20.52
CA LEU A 283 -4.96 -6.57 19.80
C LEU A 283 -4.66 -6.81 18.32
N THR A 284 -3.80 -6.02 17.69
CA THR A 284 -3.35 -6.21 16.31
C THR A 284 -2.59 -7.52 16.16
N ILE A 285 -1.64 -7.80 17.05
CA ILE A 285 -0.86 -9.07 17.01
C ILE A 285 -1.79 -10.28 17.20
N VAL A 286 -2.70 -10.23 18.19
CA VAL A 286 -3.69 -11.29 18.44
C VAL A 286 -4.63 -11.44 17.24
N GLY A 287 -5.09 -10.34 16.66
CA GLY A 287 -5.94 -10.33 15.47
C GLY A 287 -5.25 -10.94 14.25
N ILE A 288 -3.99 -10.63 13.99
CA ILE A 288 -3.18 -11.22 12.92
C ILE A 288 -3.06 -12.75 13.13
N TYR A 289 -2.77 -13.17 14.35
CA TYR A 289 -2.67 -14.59 14.67
C TYR A 289 -4.01 -15.33 14.46
N ALA A 290 -5.10 -14.77 14.95
CA ALA A 290 -6.45 -15.31 14.78
C ALA A 290 -6.86 -15.39 13.30
N PHE A 291 -6.59 -14.33 12.53
CA PHE A 291 -6.85 -14.29 11.10
C PHE A 291 -6.08 -15.39 10.35
N ARG A 292 -4.77 -15.50 10.60
CA ARG A 292 -3.93 -16.54 9.99
C ARG A 292 -4.46 -17.94 10.30
N ARG A 293 -4.83 -18.21 11.56
CA ARG A 293 -5.38 -19.51 11.97
C ARG A 293 -6.69 -19.81 11.23
N SER A 294 -7.59 -18.84 11.15
CA SER A 294 -8.88 -18.97 10.44
C SER A 294 -8.70 -19.29 8.95
N THR A 295 -7.79 -18.57 8.26
CA THR A 295 -7.52 -18.81 6.83
C THR A 295 -6.86 -20.16 6.58
N THR A 296 -5.98 -20.62 7.47
CA THR A 296 -5.34 -21.94 7.37
C THR A 296 -6.36 -23.07 7.51
N MET A 297 -7.25 -23.01 8.49
CA MET A 297 -8.31 -24.01 8.69
C MET A 297 -9.29 -24.04 7.50
N SER A 298 -9.67 -22.86 7.00
CA SER A 298 -10.55 -22.73 5.84
C SER A 298 -9.96 -23.37 4.58
N ASN A 299 -8.65 -23.19 4.36
CA ASN A 299 -7.97 -23.79 3.21
C ASN A 299 -7.84 -25.32 3.35
N ALA A 300 -7.63 -25.85 4.56
CA ALA A 300 -7.60 -27.28 4.84
C ALA A 300 -8.96 -27.94 4.57
N SER A 301 -10.06 -27.35 5.04
CA SER A 301 -11.41 -27.90 4.85
C SER A 301 -11.84 -27.92 3.37
N SER A 302 -11.49 -26.90 2.59
CA SER A 302 -11.80 -26.85 1.15
C SER A 302 -11.03 -27.90 0.33
N ARG A 303 -9.84 -28.31 0.78
CA ARG A 303 -9.07 -29.41 0.15
C ARG A 303 -9.72 -30.77 0.39
N MET A 304 -10.24 -31.02 1.60
CA MET A 304 -10.91 -32.27 1.91
C MET A 304 -12.23 -32.42 1.13
N SER A 305 -12.95 -31.32 0.87
CA SER A 305 -14.21 -31.36 0.11
C SER A 305 -14.01 -31.53 -1.41
N ASN A 306 -12.87 -31.13 -1.96
CA ASN A 306 -12.58 -31.23 -3.41
C ASN A 306 -11.75 -32.49 -3.75
N GLY A 307 -11.33 -33.30 -2.79
CA GLY A 307 -10.57 -34.54 -2.96
C GLY A 307 -11.42 -35.83 -2.89
N ASN A 308 -12.73 -35.67 -2.70
CA ASN A 308 -13.74 -36.74 -2.81
C ASN A 308 -14.54 -36.53 -4.11
#